data_889857df1f7edd52d5d90d91ffd5df9b
#
_entry.id   889857df1f7edd52d5d90d91ffd5df9b
#
_cell.length_a   1.000
_cell.length_b   1.000
_cell.length_c   1.000
_cell.angle_alpha   90.00
_cell.angle_beta   90.00
_cell.angle_gamma   90.00
#
_symmetry.space_group_name_H-M   'P 1'
#
loop_
_entity.id
_entity.type
_entity.pdbx_description
1 polymer ?
#
loop_
_entity_poly.entity_id
_entity_poly.type
_entity_poly.pdbx_seq_one_letter_code
_entity_poly.pdbx_strand_id
1 'polypeptide(L)'
;MGPPPMVTPKYKVSRVPLAVACASACALGLVAVPAAPARAADTITAADQPYFAYYHLDQARAKGYTGQGVTIAMIDGPVETSAPELSGASIIDNSPCSIEKAPEATAHGTSTAALLVARDYGVVPDATLHAYRTDAGDATLGSDCIGNGGVNLAGYPSLINHAINDGAQIITLSLSSSDHSDALRWAIARAASQGVLITASAGNEAQDSNDSHFGWWSGVVGVSAVDTNGARASYSSWGQGVTTAAVGGPITIRQYPTNTLVQSVGTSSSAPIVAGFLAMARQKWPDATSNQLLQLLVHTTVNPDGGWNQYTGYGVASPATMMNTDPSQYPDVNPLADKGGGSSPTPEEIAQYVDGVVPPAEIVFDNSYTYRGLDESVLGATTNPYPTHLGTSPRYHAK
;
A
#
# COMPACT_ATOMS: atom_id res chain seq x y z
N MET A 1 0.17 -55.22 -16.74
CA MET A 1 -0.64 -55.17 -15.50
C MET A 1 -1.37 -53.86 -15.52
N GLY A 2 -2.68 -53.90 -15.78
CA GLY A 2 -3.52 -52.71 -15.85
C GLY A 2 -4.17 -52.41 -14.50
N PRO A 3 -4.61 -51.17 -14.30
CA PRO A 3 -5.17 -50.75 -13.00
C PRO A 3 -6.59 -51.33 -12.77
N PRO A 4 -7.01 -51.49 -11.49
CA PRO A 4 -8.30 -52.09 -11.15
C PRO A 4 -9.47 -51.10 -11.35
N PRO A 5 -10.72 -51.60 -11.48
CA PRO A 5 -11.89 -50.80 -11.80
C PRO A 5 -12.47 -50.05 -10.59
N MET A 6 -12.93 -48.81 -10.84
CA MET A 6 -13.65 -47.98 -9.87
C MET A 6 -15.07 -48.51 -9.61
N VAL A 7 -15.42 -48.61 -8.34
CA VAL A 7 -16.76 -48.98 -7.85
C VAL A 7 -17.54 -47.69 -7.53
N THR A 8 -18.65 -47.47 -8.22
CA THR A 8 -19.59 -46.39 -7.92
C THR A 8 -20.68 -46.87 -6.94
N PRO A 9 -21.00 -46.09 -5.88
CA PRO A 9 -22.14 -46.44 -5.01
C PRO A 9 -23.46 -45.93 -5.59
N LYS A 10 -24.44 -46.81 -5.66
CA LYS A 10 -25.85 -46.52 -6.04
C LYS A 10 -26.61 -46.02 -4.81
N TYR A 11 -27.10 -44.82 -4.83
CA TYR A 11 -28.06 -44.29 -3.84
C TYR A 11 -29.50 -44.67 -4.26
N LYS A 12 -30.23 -45.30 -3.34
CA LYS A 12 -31.67 -45.58 -3.44
C LYS A 12 -32.47 -44.35 -3.03
N VAL A 13 -33.32 -43.85 -3.93
CA VAL A 13 -34.31 -42.82 -3.64
C VAL A 13 -35.56 -43.51 -3.02
N SER A 14 -35.89 -43.16 -1.79
CA SER A 14 -37.12 -43.58 -1.10
C SER A 14 -38.21 -42.50 -1.30
N ARG A 15 -39.33 -42.89 -1.86
CA ARG A 15 -40.54 -42.05 -2.01
C ARG A 15 -41.38 -42.14 -0.75
N VAL A 16 -41.77 -41.00 -0.14
CA VAL A 16 -42.74 -40.88 0.95
C VAL A 16 -44.02 -40.28 0.40
N PRO A 17 -45.22 -40.81 0.77
CA PRO A 17 -46.49 -40.40 0.18
C PRO A 17 -47.05 -39.10 0.78
N LEU A 18 -47.79 -38.40 -0.08
CA LEU A 18 -48.53 -37.18 0.18
C LEU A 18 -49.72 -37.47 1.12
N ALA A 19 -49.78 -36.84 2.27
CA ALA A 19 -50.95 -36.81 3.15
C ALA A 19 -51.64 -35.44 3.05
N VAL A 20 -52.93 -35.52 2.71
CA VAL A 20 -53.88 -34.37 2.65
C VAL A 20 -54.20 -33.98 4.11
N ALA A 21 -54.06 -32.73 4.47
CA ALA A 21 -54.51 -32.23 5.78
C ALA A 21 -55.42 -30.99 5.60
N CYS A 22 -56.54 -31.09 6.31
CA CYS A 22 -57.64 -30.16 6.35
C CYS A 22 -57.28 -28.73 6.77
N ALA A 23 -57.93 -27.75 6.14
CA ALA A 23 -57.93 -26.36 6.56
C ALA A 23 -58.71 -26.17 7.88
N SER A 24 -58.02 -25.64 8.87
CA SER A 24 -58.63 -25.03 10.06
C SER A 24 -58.17 -23.59 10.15
N ALA A 25 -59.10 -22.68 9.94
CA ALA A 25 -58.85 -21.22 10.09
C ALA A 25 -58.68 -20.89 11.58
N CYS A 26 -57.41 -20.63 11.99
CA CYS A 26 -57.11 -19.96 13.25
C CYS A 26 -56.74 -18.49 12.93
N ALA A 27 -57.56 -17.57 13.40
CA ALA A 27 -57.22 -16.14 13.41
C ALA A 27 -56.05 -15.93 14.39
N LEU A 28 -54.84 -15.80 13.84
CA LEU A 28 -53.65 -15.39 14.58
C LEU A 28 -53.65 -13.88 14.66
N GLY A 29 -53.90 -13.35 15.86
CA GLY A 29 -53.63 -11.94 16.19
C GLY A 29 -52.16 -11.66 15.93
N LEU A 30 -51.85 -10.69 15.05
CA LEU A 30 -50.51 -10.15 14.87
C LEU A 30 -50.11 -9.44 16.18
N VAL A 31 -49.38 -10.14 17.02
CA VAL A 31 -48.57 -9.51 18.06
C VAL A 31 -47.39 -8.86 17.34
N ALA A 32 -47.41 -7.55 17.21
CA ALA A 32 -46.23 -6.81 16.74
C ALA A 32 -45.12 -7.02 17.78
N VAL A 33 -44.21 -7.94 17.46
CA VAL A 33 -42.94 -8.06 18.18
C VAL A 33 -42.15 -6.78 17.84
N PRO A 34 -41.82 -5.93 18.84
CA PRO A 34 -40.97 -4.78 18.58
C PRO A 34 -39.68 -5.31 17.93
N ALA A 35 -39.34 -4.80 16.72
CA ALA A 35 -38.05 -5.08 16.10
C ALA A 35 -36.99 -4.71 17.15
N ALA A 36 -36.13 -5.65 17.52
CA ALA A 36 -34.98 -5.36 18.33
C ALA A 36 -34.22 -4.17 17.65
N PRO A 37 -33.82 -3.14 18.41
CA PRO A 37 -33.04 -2.07 17.82
C PRO A 37 -31.89 -2.68 17.06
N ALA A 38 -31.71 -2.29 15.80
CA ALA A 38 -30.53 -2.70 15.02
C ALA A 38 -29.31 -2.39 15.88
N ARG A 39 -28.58 -3.45 16.29
CA ARG A 39 -27.37 -3.29 17.08
C ARG A 39 -26.44 -2.43 16.22
N ALA A 40 -25.98 -1.30 16.78
CA ALA A 40 -24.95 -0.51 16.12
C ALA A 40 -23.83 -1.49 15.72
N ALA A 41 -23.39 -1.46 14.46
CA ALA A 41 -22.29 -2.32 14.00
C ALA A 41 -21.15 -2.17 15.01
N ASP A 42 -20.64 -3.28 15.54
CA ASP A 42 -19.55 -3.26 16.52
C ASP A 42 -18.41 -2.42 15.92
N THR A 43 -18.01 -1.34 16.56
CA THR A 43 -16.97 -0.44 16.07
C THR A 43 -15.62 -0.97 16.51
N ILE A 44 -14.66 -1.01 15.56
CA ILE A 44 -13.27 -1.36 15.88
C ILE A 44 -12.66 -0.16 16.64
N THR A 45 -12.01 -0.45 17.76
CA THR A 45 -11.38 0.55 18.63
C THR A 45 -9.87 0.33 18.76
N ALA A 46 -9.17 1.28 19.37
CA ALA A 46 -7.74 1.15 19.67
C ALA A 46 -7.42 -0.09 20.54
N ALA A 47 -8.36 -0.52 21.40
CA ALA A 47 -8.21 -1.72 22.21
C ALA A 47 -8.22 -3.02 21.38
N ASP A 48 -8.83 -3.01 20.22
CA ASP A 48 -8.89 -4.15 19.29
C ASP A 48 -7.65 -4.22 18.36
N GLN A 49 -6.72 -3.26 18.52
CA GLN A 49 -5.56 -3.07 17.64
C GLN A 49 -4.24 -3.16 18.46
N PRO A 50 -3.67 -4.35 18.64
CA PRO A 50 -2.49 -4.54 19.51
C PRO A 50 -1.28 -3.66 19.14
N TYR A 51 -1.09 -3.33 17.85
CA TYR A 51 -0.01 -2.44 17.42
C TYR A 51 -0.15 -1.03 18.03
N PHE A 52 -1.37 -0.57 18.30
CA PHE A 52 -1.61 0.77 18.84
C PHE A 52 -0.94 0.95 20.21
N ALA A 53 -1.11 -0.03 21.10
CA ALA A 53 -0.45 -0.06 22.39
C ALA A 53 1.05 -0.35 22.27
N TYR A 54 1.44 -1.28 21.38
CA TYR A 54 2.85 -1.65 21.16
C TYR A 54 3.71 -0.44 20.78
N TYR A 55 3.22 0.42 19.90
CA TYR A 55 3.93 1.63 19.45
C TYR A 55 3.66 2.87 20.30
N HIS A 56 2.85 2.76 21.35
CA HIS A 56 2.45 3.91 22.20
C HIS A 56 1.86 5.07 21.38
N LEU A 57 0.96 4.76 20.43
CA LEU A 57 0.41 5.76 19.53
C LEU A 57 -0.45 6.82 20.25
N ASP A 58 -1.03 6.48 21.40
CA ASP A 58 -1.68 7.43 22.32
C ASP A 58 -0.72 8.55 22.73
N GLN A 59 0.51 8.21 23.10
CA GLN A 59 1.54 9.18 23.49
C GLN A 59 2.01 10.04 22.31
N ALA A 60 2.15 9.44 21.12
CA ALA A 60 2.49 10.16 19.90
C ALA A 60 1.44 11.21 19.56
N ARG A 61 0.17 10.82 19.63
CA ARG A 61 -0.99 11.70 19.41
C ARG A 61 -1.09 12.81 20.45
N ALA A 62 -0.87 12.49 21.72
CA ALA A 62 -0.83 13.48 22.80
C ALA A 62 0.24 14.57 22.58
N LYS A 63 1.30 14.26 21.84
CA LYS A 63 2.33 15.21 21.41
C LYS A 63 2.03 15.90 20.09
N GLY A 64 0.87 15.63 19.48
CA GLY A 64 0.43 16.23 18.21
C GLY A 64 1.02 15.56 16.95
N TYR A 65 1.64 14.39 17.06
CA TYR A 65 2.15 13.64 15.90
C TYR A 65 1.02 12.83 15.28
N THR A 66 0.21 13.47 14.47
CA THR A 66 -1.05 12.93 13.91
C THR A 66 -1.05 12.87 12.38
N GLY A 67 0.05 13.25 11.73
CA GLY A 67 0.16 13.33 10.27
C GLY A 67 -0.49 14.57 9.66
N GLN A 68 -0.85 15.57 10.47
CA GLN A 68 -1.47 16.80 9.97
C GLN A 68 -0.60 17.47 8.91
N GLY A 69 -1.22 17.84 7.77
CA GLY A 69 -0.54 18.48 6.65
C GLY A 69 0.24 17.52 5.75
N VAL A 70 0.17 16.20 6.00
CA VAL A 70 0.80 15.20 5.15
C VAL A 70 -0.24 14.50 4.28
N THR A 71 0.05 14.37 2.99
CA THR A 71 -0.74 13.61 2.03
C THR A 71 -0.08 12.25 1.79
N ILE A 72 -0.85 11.17 2.03
CA ILE A 72 -0.44 9.80 1.78
C ILE A 72 -1.27 9.24 0.64
N ALA A 73 -0.64 8.67 -0.38
CA ALA A 73 -1.31 7.87 -1.38
C ALA A 73 -1.29 6.39 -0.99
N MET A 74 -2.43 5.74 -1.03
CA MET A 74 -2.59 4.31 -0.83
C MET A 74 -3.02 3.67 -2.16
N ILE A 75 -2.19 2.82 -2.72
CA ILE A 75 -2.51 2.04 -3.92
C ILE A 75 -2.88 0.63 -3.47
N ASP A 76 -4.18 0.30 -3.52
CA ASP A 76 -4.74 -0.91 -2.92
C ASP A 76 -6.08 -1.30 -3.61
N GLY A 77 -6.90 -2.08 -2.93
CA GLY A 77 -8.30 -2.33 -3.27
C GLY A 77 -9.20 -1.11 -2.96
N PRO A 78 -10.51 -1.23 -3.27
CA PRO A 78 -11.49 -0.20 -2.92
C PRO A 78 -11.55 0.07 -1.42
N VAL A 79 -11.88 1.30 -1.05
CA VAL A 79 -12.14 1.69 0.34
C VAL A 79 -13.64 1.90 0.55
N GLU A 80 -14.22 1.19 1.52
CA GLU A 80 -15.59 1.44 1.98
C GLU A 80 -15.58 2.64 2.94
N THR A 81 -15.73 3.83 2.40
CA THR A 81 -15.62 5.08 3.18
C THR A 81 -16.76 5.29 4.17
N SER A 82 -17.86 4.54 4.04
CA SER A 82 -18.96 4.52 5.01
C SER A 82 -18.70 3.63 6.23
N ALA A 83 -17.56 2.93 6.27
CA ALA A 83 -17.16 2.12 7.41
C ALA A 83 -17.12 2.96 8.69
N PRO A 84 -17.69 2.48 9.82
CA PRO A 84 -17.75 3.26 11.07
C PRO A 84 -16.39 3.79 11.54
N GLU A 85 -15.35 2.99 11.38
CA GLU A 85 -13.96 3.30 11.77
C GLU A 85 -13.33 4.42 10.94
N LEU A 86 -13.84 4.68 9.73
CA LEU A 86 -13.37 5.76 8.85
C LEU A 86 -14.20 7.06 9.00
N SER A 87 -15.19 7.07 9.91
CA SER A 87 -15.99 8.27 10.13
C SER A 87 -15.11 9.46 10.52
N GLY A 88 -15.21 10.57 9.76
CA GLY A 88 -14.43 11.79 9.98
C GLY A 88 -12.97 11.72 9.52
N ALA A 89 -12.53 10.65 8.87
CA ALA A 89 -11.24 10.59 8.20
C ALA A 89 -11.25 11.39 6.88
N SER A 90 -10.12 11.98 6.53
CA SER A 90 -9.95 12.69 5.25
C SER A 90 -9.50 11.70 4.17
N ILE A 91 -10.44 11.17 3.40
CA ILE A 91 -10.17 10.18 2.34
C ILE A 91 -10.74 10.69 1.02
N ILE A 92 -9.93 10.66 -0.03
CA ILE A 92 -10.29 11.04 -1.40
C ILE A 92 -10.01 9.85 -2.32
N ASP A 93 -11.02 9.35 -3.04
CA ASP A 93 -10.82 8.35 -4.09
C ASP A 93 -10.35 9.08 -5.36
N ASN A 94 -9.08 8.92 -5.68
CA ASN A 94 -8.41 9.50 -6.84
C ASN A 94 -8.14 8.45 -7.93
N SER A 95 -8.88 7.32 -7.92
CA SER A 95 -8.74 6.29 -8.95
C SER A 95 -8.99 6.87 -10.33
N PRO A 96 -8.07 6.71 -11.30
CA PRO A 96 -8.18 7.37 -12.62
C PRO A 96 -9.24 6.74 -13.52
N CYS A 97 -9.79 5.59 -13.14
CA CYS A 97 -10.78 4.85 -13.93
C CYS A 97 -11.65 3.95 -13.05
N SER A 98 -12.66 3.34 -13.64
CA SER A 98 -13.63 2.48 -12.97
C SER A 98 -13.11 1.06 -12.83
N ILE A 99 -12.96 0.58 -11.57
CA ILE A 99 -12.46 -0.76 -11.26
C ILE A 99 -13.43 -1.42 -10.29
N GLU A 100 -13.94 -2.60 -10.68
CA GLU A 100 -14.73 -3.45 -9.79
C GLU A 100 -13.84 -4.54 -9.21
N LYS A 101 -13.99 -4.79 -7.92
CA LYS A 101 -13.21 -5.75 -7.15
C LYS A 101 -14.12 -6.62 -6.29
N ALA A 102 -13.62 -7.81 -5.94
CA ALA A 102 -14.26 -8.69 -4.98
C ALA A 102 -14.35 -8.03 -3.57
N PRO A 103 -15.33 -8.44 -2.74
CA PRO A 103 -15.51 -7.90 -1.39
C PRO A 103 -14.27 -8.02 -0.49
N GLU A 104 -13.45 -9.05 -0.70
CA GLU A 104 -12.19 -9.29 0.01
C GLU A 104 -11.18 -8.17 -0.25
N ALA A 105 -11.10 -7.68 -1.49
CA ALA A 105 -10.25 -6.55 -1.84
C ALA A 105 -10.76 -5.25 -1.20
N THR A 106 -12.08 -5.08 -1.05
CA THR A 106 -12.67 -3.96 -0.32
C THR A 106 -12.35 -4.04 1.18
N ALA A 107 -12.40 -5.24 1.77
CA ALA A 107 -12.01 -5.44 3.16
C ALA A 107 -10.53 -5.10 3.38
N HIS A 108 -9.67 -5.51 2.44
CA HIS A 108 -8.23 -5.22 2.48
C HIS A 108 -7.96 -3.72 2.35
N GLY A 109 -8.45 -3.05 1.31
CA GLY A 109 -8.26 -1.60 1.12
C GLY A 109 -8.84 -0.76 2.26
N THR A 110 -10.03 -1.13 2.78
CA THR A 110 -10.63 -0.45 3.93
C THR A 110 -9.80 -0.61 5.20
N SER A 111 -9.28 -1.82 5.46
CA SER A 111 -8.42 -2.07 6.62
C SER A 111 -7.09 -1.32 6.53
N THR A 112 -6.47 -1.28 5.34
CA THR A 112 -5.25 -0.51 5.08
C THR A 112 -5.48 0.99 5.30
N ALA A 113 -6.58 1.54 4.79
CA ALA A 113 -6.98 2.93 5.03
C ALA A 113 -7.20 3.21 6.53
N ALA A 114 -7.87 2.29 7.24
CA ALA A 114 -8.13 2.43 8.66
C ALA A 114 -6.86 2.39 9.51
N LEU A 115 -5.87 1.54 9.17
CA LEU A 115 -4.56 1.53 9.82
C LEU A 115 -3.86 2.90 9.72
N LEU A 116 -4.07 3.64 8.62
CA LEU A 116 -3.51 4.97 8.44
C LEU A 116 -4.32 6.05 9.14
N VAL A 117 -5.64 6.16 8.84
CA VAL A 117 -6.40 7.38 9.13
C VAL A 117 -7.65 7.17 10.00
N ALA A 118 -7.93 5.96 10.52
CA ALA A 118 -9.02 5.77 11.47
C ALA A 118 -8.86 6.70 12.67
N ARG A 119 -9.95 7.40 13.05
CA ARG A 119 -9.91 8.42 14.11
C ARG A 119 -9.47 7.85 15.46
N ASP A 120 -9.90 6.64 15.79
CA ASP A 120 -9.59 6.04 17.08
C ASP A 120 -8.20 5.37 17.11
N TYR A 121 -7.83 4.64 16.07
CA TYR A 121 -6.62 3.80 16.08
C TYR A 121 -5.66 3.98 14.88
N GLY A 122 -6.01 4.75 13.85
CA GLY A 122 -5.10 5.01 12.72
C GLY A 122 -3.79 5.62 13.18
N VAL A 123 -2.70 5.28 12.54
CA VAL A 123 -1.36 5.78 12.93
C VAL A 123 -1.30 7.30 12.81
N VAL A 124 -1.91 7.87 11.76
CA VAL A 124 -1.88 9.31 11.44
C VAL A 124 -3.29 9.83 11.09
N PRO A 125 -4.17 9.95 12.10
CA PRO A 125 -5.59 10.22 11.89
C PRO A 125 -5.90 11.59 11.24
N ASP A 126 -4.97 12.52 11.22
CA ASP A 126 -5.15 13.85 10.63
C ASP A 126 -4.42 14.01 9.27
N ALA A 127 -3.83 12.94 8.74
CA ALA A 127 -3.30 12.93 7.38
C ALA A 127 -4.45 12.93 6.35
N THR A 128 -4.18 13.45 5.15
CA THR A 128 -5.07 13.26 4.00
C THR A 128 -4.67 11.98 3.26
N LEU A 129 -5.63 11.09 3.06
CA LEU A 129 -5.44 9.83 2.33
C LEU A 129 -6.03 9.94 0.93
N HIS A 130 -5.20 9.83 -0.09
CA HIS A 130 -5.61 9.62 -1.47
C HIS A 130 -5.61 8.12 -1.76
N ALA A 131 -6.78 7.55 -2.04
CA ALA A 131 -6.95 6.13 -2.34
C ALA A 131 -6.97 5.92 -3.86
N TYR A 132 -6.21 4.95 -4.33
CA TYR A 132 -6.12 4.55 -5.73
C TYR A 132 -6.38 3.04 -5.84
N ARG A 133 -7.36 2.65 -6.66
CA ARG A 133 -7.63 1.25 -6.94
C ARG A 133 -6.68 0.75 -8.02
N THR A 134 -6.02 -0.37 -7.75
CA THR A 134 -5.15 -1.02 -8.74
C THR A 134 -5.85 -2.19 -9.42
N ASP A 135 -5.36 -2.56 -10.60
CA ASP A 135 -5.77 -3.75 -11.34
C ASP A 135 -5.23 -5.08 -10.77
N ALA A 136 -4.35 -5.02 -9.75
CA ALA A 136 -3.77 -6.21 -9.14
C ALA A 136 -4.82 -7.18 -8.60
N GLY A 137 -4.61 -8.49 -8.82
CA GLY A 137 -5.53 -9.55 -8.43
C GLY A 137 -6.79 -9.61 -9.31
N ASP A 138 -7.89 -10.13 -8.75
CA ASP A 138 -9.16 -10.27 -9.46
C ASP A 138 -9.86 -8.91 -9.60
N ALA A 139 -9.59 -8.21 -10.70
CA ALA A 139 -10.18 -6.93 -11.04
C ALA A 139 -10.92 -7.00 -12.37
N THR A 140 -12.09 -6.37 -12.43
CA THR A 140 -12.77 -6.07 -13.69
C THR A 140 -12.55 -4.61 -14.02
N LEU A 141 -11.79 -4.37 -15.09
CA LEU A 141 -11.47 -3.01 -15.53
C LEU A 141 -12.60 -2.45 -16.38
N GLY A 142 -13.01 -1.22 -16.10
CA GLY A 142 -13.85 -0.44 -17.01
C GLY A 142 -13.13 -0.13 -18.32
N SER A 143 -13.89 0.14 -19.37
CA SER A 143 -13.33 0.54 -20.67
C SER A 143 -12.55 1.87 -20.59
N ASP A 144 -12.81 2.66 -19.58
CA ASP A 144 -12.13 3.91 -19.24
C ASP A 144 -10.73 3.70 -18.62
N CYS A 145 -10.37 2.44 -18.28
CA CYS A 145 -9.05 2.12 -17.72
C CYS A 145 -7.94 1.96 -18.77
N ILE A 146 -8.29 2.01 -20.05
CA ILE A 146 -7.29 2.03 -21.13
C ILE A 146 -7.19 3.44 -21.69
N GLY A 147 -6.12 4.09 -21.37
CA GLY A 147 -5.81 5.44 -21.83
C GLY A 147 -5.27 5.47 -23.27
N ASN A 148 -4.92 6.67 -23.72
CA ASN A 148 -4.33 6.89 -25.04
C ASN A 148 -3.05 6.04 -25.21
N GLY A 149 -2.88 5.46 -26.39
CA GLY A 149 -1.73 4.59 -26.68
C GLY A 149 -1.82 3.20 -26.02
N GLY A 150 -2.97 2.82 -25.44
CA GLY A 150 -3.17 1.52 -24.80
C GLY A 150 -2.59 1.43 -23.38
N VAL A 151 -2.30 2.55 -22.77
CA VAL A 151 -1.73 2.60 -21.41
C VAL A 151 -2.77 2.18 -20.39
N ASN A 152 -2.41 1.27 -19.50
CA ASN A 152 -3.22 0.85 -18.37
C ASN A 152 -3.20 1.91 -17.26
N LEU A 153 -4.32 2.60 -17.04
CA LEU A 153 -4.46 3.65 -16.02
C LEU A 153 -4.46 3.09 -14.59
N ALA A 154 -4.85 1.82 -14.43
CA ALA A 154 -4.92 1.13 -13.13
C ALA A 154 -3.63 0.37 -12.78
N GLY A 155 -2.64 0.37 -13.67
CA GLY A 155 -1.33 -0.24 -13.43
C GLY A 155 -0.44 0.62 -12.52
N TYR A 156 0.47 -0.01 -11.82
CA TYR A 156 1.32 0.66 -10.83
C TYR A 156 2.12 1.86 -11.38
N PRO A 157 2.73 1.82 -12.58
CA PRO A 157 3.44 2.97 -13.12
C PRO A 157 2.54 4.21 -13.24
N SER A 158 1.32 4.02 -13.76
CA SER A 158 0.32 5.08 -13.89
C SER A 158 -0.11 5.61 -12.53
N LEU A 159 -0.46 4.71 -11.59
CA LEU A 159 -0.97 5.08 -10.27
C LEU A 159 0.08 5.80 -9.42
N ILE A 160 1.35 5.38 -9.46
CA ILE A 160 2.44 6.09 -8.77
C ILE A 160 2.57 7.50 -9.32
N ASN A 161 2.55 7.67 -10.65
CA ASN A 161 2.64 8.99 -11.25
C ASN A 161 1.42 9.87 -10.97
N HIS A 162 0.20 9.30 -10.96
CA HIS A 162 -1.00 10.02 -10.52
C HIS A 162 -0.87 10.48 -9.07
N ALA A 163 -0.43 9.59 -8.17
CA ALA A 163 -0.22 9.92 -6.76
C ALA A 163 0.76 11.09 -6.59
N ILE A 164 1.87 11.10 -7.35
CA ILE A 164 2.84 12.20 -7.33
C ILE A 164 2.24 13.47 -7.90
N ASN A 165 1.49 13.40 -9.03
CA ASN A 165 0.79 14.56 -9.61
C ASN A 165 -0.20 15.18 -8.64
N ASP A 166 -0.86 14.37 -7.81
CA ASP A 166 -1.85 14.78 -6.81
C ASP A 166 -1.21 15.23 -5.49
N GLY A 167 0.12 15.33 -5.44
CA GLY A 167 0.86 15.89 -4.33
C GLY A 167 1.12 14.94 -3.16
N ALA A 168 1.07 13.63 -3.37
CA ALA A 168 1.44 12.67 -2.35
C ALA A 168 2.90 12.84 -1.93
N GLN A 169 3.14 12.85 -0.63
CA GLN A 169 4.48 12.89 -0.03
C GLN A 169 4.98 11.50 0.34
N ILE A 170 4.04 10.57 0.53
CA ILE A 170 4.30 9.16 0.83
C ILE A 170 3.32 8.32 0.03
N ILE A 171 3.81 7.22 -0.54
CA ILE A 171 3.00 6.21 -1.24
C ILE A 171 3.14 4.90 -0.46
N THR A 172 2.04 4.21 -0.18
CA THR A 172 2.06 2.87 0.42
C THR A 172 1.45 1.83 -0.51
N LEU A 173 2.13 0.70 -0.63
CA LEU A 173 1.80 -0.43 -1.50
C LEU A 173 1.69 -1.68 -0.64
N SER A 174 0.46 -2.12 -0.33
CA SER A 174 0.23 -3.31 0.50
C SER A 174 -0.01 -4.58 -0.33
N LEU A 175 0.46 -4.59 -1.57
CA LEU A 175 0.29 -5.64 -2.57
C LEU A 175 1.65 -6.03 -3.17
N SER A 176 1.70 -7.22 -3.77
CA SER A 176 2.88 -7.73 -4.46
C SER A 176 2.84 -7.39 -5.95
N SER A 177 3.99 -7.28 -6.58
CA SER A 177 4.12 -7.18 -8.03
C SER A 177 5.48 -7.70 -8.49
N SER A 178 5.48 -8.46 -9.56
CA SER A 178 6.67 -8.86 -10.30
C SER A 178 6.89 -8.00 -11.55
N ASP A 179 6.29 -6.80 -11.61
CA ASP A 179 6.51 -5.86 -12.71
C ASP A 179 7.91 -5.25 -12.58
N HIS A 180 8.75 -5.46 -13.59
CA HIS A 180 10.09 -4.91 -13.76
C HIS A 180 10.17 -4.03 -15.01
N SER A 181 9.04 -3.45 -15.44
CA SER A 181 8.98 -2.61 -16.63
C SER A 181 9.76 -1.30 -16.45
N ASP A 182 10.23 -0.77 -17.57
CA ASP A 182 10.87 0.55 -17.63
C ASP A 182 9.92 1.64 -17.12
N ALA A 183 8.62 1.53 -17.42
CA ALA A 183 7.63 2.47 -16.93
C ALA A 183 7.56 2.53 -15.40
N LEU A 184 7.66 1.37 -14.72
CA LEU A 184 7.70 1.32 -13.25
C LEU A 184 9.02 1.87 -12.71
N ARG A 185 10.15 1.53 -13.34
CA ARG A 185 11.47 2.07 -13.00
C ARG A 185 11.48 3.60 -13.02
N TRP A 186 10.93 4.21 -14.08
CA TRP A 186 10.90 5.65 -14.20
C TRP A 186 9.92 6.33 -13.24
N ALA A 187 8.79 5.70 -12.92
CA ALA A 187 7.88 6.19 -11.88
C ALA A 187 8.56 6.20 -10.50
N ILE A 188 9.35 5.18 -10.17
CA ILE A 188 10.13 5.11 -8.92
C ILE A 188 11.30 6.12 -8.95
N ALA A 189 12.00 6.27 -10.08
CA ALA A 189 13.03 7.29 -10.24
C ALA A 189 12.47 8.70 -10.05
N ARG A 190 11.27 8.97 -10.58
CA ARG A 190 10.55 10.22 -10.34
C ARG A 190 10.25 10.41 -8.85
N ALA A 191 9.69 9.40 -8.17
CA ALA A 191 9.40 9.49 -6.74
C ALA A 191 10.66 9.85 -5.95
N ALA A 192 11.78 9.17 -6.20
CA ALA A 192 13.06 9.43 -5.57
C ALA A 192 13.57 10.86 -5.84
N SER A 193 13.48 11.32 -7.10
CA SER A 193 13.96 12.66 -7.49
C SER A 193 13.10 13.79 -6.94
N GLN A 194 11.80 13.57 -6.74
CA GLN A 194 10.86 14.55 -6.20
C GLN A 194 10.63 14.42 -4.69
N GLY A 195 11.37 13.52 -4.03
CA GLY A 195 11.32 13.38 -2.58
C GLY A 195 10.05 12.71 -2.07
N VAL A 196 9.39 11.89 -2.86
CA VAL A 196 8.25 11.06 -2.46
C VAL A 196 8.74 9.73 -1.93
N LEU A 197 8.35 9.38 -0.72
CA LEU A 197 8.71 8.11 -0.06
C LEU A 197 7.75 7.00 -0.49
N ILE A 198 8.26 5.80 -0.70
CA ILE A 198 7.43 4.63 -1.03
C ILE A 198 7.67 3.55 0.02
N THR A 199 6.60 3.02 0.62
CA THR A 199 6.63 1.83 1.47
C THR A 199 5.90 0.69 0.79
N ALA A 200 6.40 -0.54 0.96
CA ALA A 200 5.80 -1.72 0.35
C ALA A 200 5.89 -2.94 1.26
N SER A 201 4.87 -3.80 1.21
CA SER A 201 4.85 -5.07 1.94
C SER A 201 5.86 -6.06 1.37
N ALA A 202 6.47 -6.88 2.24
CA ALA A 202 7.48 -7.87 1.84
C ALA A 202 6.89 -9.22 1.39
N GLY A 203 5.56 -9.43 1.51
CA GLY A 203 4.87 -10.68 1.17
C GLY A 203 4.62 -11.59 2.36
N ASN A 204 3.72 -12.58 2.16
CA ASN A 204 3.19 -13.44 3.20
C ASN A 204 3.40 -14.94 2.94
N GLU A 205 4.30 -15.28 2.03
CA GLU A 205 4.53 -16.63 1.53
C GLU A 205 5.61 -17.38 2.33
N ALA A 206 6.20 -16.74 3.35
CA ALA A 206 7.30 -17.29 4.16
C ALA A 206 8.50 -17.76 3.32
N GLN A 207 8.85 -16.98 2.30
CA GLN A 207 9.93 -17.31 1.35
C GLN A 207 10.81 -16.10 1.03
N ASP A 208 11.92 -16.34 0.36
CA ASP A 208 12.72 -15.29 -0.25
C ASP A 208 11.95 -14.68 -1.43
N SER A 209 11.69 -13.39 -1.38
CA SER A 209 10.86 -12.69 -2.35
C SER A 209 11.60 -11.51 -3.02
N ASN A 210 12.93 -11.61 -3.13
CA ASN A 210 13.80 -10.52 -3.57
C ASN A 210 13.33 -9.76 -4.81
N ASP A 211 12.81 -10.46 -5.83
CA ASP A 211 12.43 -9.89 -7.12
C ASP A 211 10.92 -9.93 -7.42
N SER A 212 10.12 -10.40 -6.47
CA SER A 212 8.66 -10.53 -6.63
C SER A 212 7.85 -9.49 -5.84
N HIS A 213 8.52 -8.52 -5.20
CA HIS A 213 7.87 -7.49 -4.39
C HIS A 213 8.51 -6.12 -4.62
N PHE A 214 7.71 -5.06 -4.42
CA PHE A 214 8.17 -3.67 -4.57
C PHE A 214 9.39 -3.32 -3.70
N GLY A 215 9.57 -4.00 -2.56
CA GLY A 215 10.74 -3.81 -1.71
C GLY A 215 12.07 -4.05 -2.42
N TRP A 216 12.11 -4.78 -3.54
CA TRP A 216 13.31 -4.96 -4.35
C TRP A 216 13.79 -3.66 -5.00
N TRP A 217 12.88 -2.76 -5.37
CA TRP A 217 13.24 -1.51 -6.02
C TRP A 217 14.06 -0.60 -5.11
N SER A 218 15.09 0.04 -5.69
CA SER A 218 15.93 1.02 -4.99
C SER A 218 15.08 2.19 -4.48
N GLY A 219 15.36 2.65 -3.26
CA GLY A 219 14.61 3.75 -2.64
C GLY A 219 13.25 3.36 -2.05
N VAL A 220 12.71 2.18 -2.36
CA VAL A 220 11.45 1.69 -1.77
C VAL A 220 11.72 1.03 -0.41
N VAL A 221 10.94 1.41 0.60
CA VAL A 221 11.01 0.81 1.94
C VAL A 221 10.24 -0.50 1.96
N GLY A 222 10.92 -1.63 1.81
CA GLY A 222 10.32 -2.95 1.98
C GLY A 222 10.08 -3.26 3.46
N VAL A 223 8.86 -3.65 3.82
CA VAL A 223 8.45 -3.84 5.21
C VAL A 223 8.03 -5.28 5.45
N SER A 224 8.76 -5.98 6.31
CA SER A 224 8.43 -7.31 6.81
C SER A 224 7.56 -7.24 8.08
N ALA A 225 7.07 -8.39 8.54
CA ALA A 225 6.17 -8.45 9.69
C ALA A 225 6.84 -9.06 10.93
N VAL A 226 6.58 -8.41 12.07
CA VAL A 226 6.81 -8.95 13.42
C VAL A 226 5.48 -9.03 14.19
N ASP A 227 5.46 -9.81 15.28
CA ASP A 227 4.39 -9.79 16.27
C ASP A 227 4.61 -8.68 17.32
N THR A 228 3.71 -8.57 18.28
CA THR A 228 3.81 -7.59 19.38
C THR A 228 4.86 -7.92 20.43
N ASN A 229 5.62 -9.00 20.28
CA ASN A 229 6.83 -9.28 21.07
C ASN A 229 8.09 -8.89 20.31
N GLY A 230 7.95 -8.38 19.07
CA GLY A 230 9.06 -8.07 18.18
C GLY A 230 9.66 -9.31 17.49
N ALA A 231 9.06 -10.48 17.64
CA ALA A 231 9.50 -11.70 16.96
C ALA A 231 8.99 -11.71 15.51
N ARG A 232 9.84 -12.18 14.58
CA ARG A 232 9.47 -12.30 13.17
C ARG A 232 8.21 -13.15 13.03
N ALA A 233 7.22 -12.64 12.30
CA ALA A 233 6.01 -13.40 11.98
C ALA A 233 6.34 -14.56 11.02
N SER A 234 5.82 -15.76 11.29
CA SER A 234 6.17 -16.98 10.55
C SER A 234 5.79 -16.92 9.07
N TYR A 235 4.75 -16.15 8.72
CA TYR A 235 4.29 -15.96 7.35
C TYR A 235 5.10 -14.91 6.58
N SER A 236 5.84 -14.03 7.28
CA SER A 236 6.54 -12.92 6.61
C SER A 236 7.58 -13.44 5.64
N SER A 237 7.50 -13.00 4.38
CA SER A 237 8.57 -13.17 3.41
C SER A 237 9.80 -12.32 3.78
N TRP A 238 10.92 -12.61 3.18
CA TRP A 238 12.22 -11.97 3.46
C TRP A 238 13.02 -11.74 2.18
N GLY A 239 14.20 -11.15 2.29
CA GLY A 239 15.13 -10.95 1.19
C GLY A 239 15.83 -9.60 1.24
N GLN A 240 16.65 -9.30 0.22
CA GLN A 240 17.42 -8.06 0.13
C GLN A 240 16.53 -6.81 0.06
N GLY A 241 15.29 -6.94 -0.43
CA GLY A 241 14.33 -5.86 -0.49
C GLY A 241 13.84 -5.36 0.86
N VAL A 242 14.01 -6.14 1.96
CA VAL A 242 13.53 -5.76 3.28
C VAL A 242 14.38 -4.64 3.88
N THR A 243 13.75 -3.52 4.18
CA THR A 243 14.38 -2.36 4.81
C THR A 243 14.17 -2.35 6.32
N THR A 244 12.94 -2.65 6.76
CA THR A 244 12.56 -2.64 8.18
C THR A 244 11.42 -3.61 8.42
N ALA A 245 11.08 -3.83 9.68
CA ALA A 245 9.93 -4.61 10.08
C ALA A 245 8.95 -3.77 10.91
N ALA A 246 7.67 -4.13 10.86
CA ALA A 246 6.66 -3.57 11.76
C ALA A 246 5.63 -4.64 12.15
N VAL A 247 4.77 -4.34 13.14
CA VAL A 247 3.71 -5.26 13.57
C VAL A 247 2.79 -5.55 12.40
N GLY A 248 2.69 -6.83 12.03
CA GLY A 248 1.84 -7.33 10.94
C GLY A 248 0.55 -8.00 11.44
N GLY A 249 0.21 -7.84 12.69
CA GLY A 249 -0.99 -8.40 13.30
C GLY A 249 -0.70 -9.26 14.53
N PRO A 250 -1.75 -9.89 15.12
CA PRO A 250 -3.13 -9.83 14.64
C PRO A 250 -3.73 -8.43 14.74
N ILE A 251 -4.53 -8.05 13.72
CA ILE A 251 -5.35 -6.83 13.72
C ILE A 251 -6.81 -7.19 13.50
N THR A 252 -7.72 -6.42 14.08
CA THR A 252 -9.15 -6.57 13.81
C THR A 252 -9.54 -5.80 12.55
N ILE A 253 -10.18 -6.47 11.61
CA ILE A 253 -10.67 -5.89 10.36
C ILE A 253 -12.16 -6.20 10.16
N ARG A 254 -12.83 -5.41 9.30
CA ARG A 254 -14.21 -5.64 8.87
C ARG A 254 -14.23 -6.34 7.51
N GLN A 255 -14.96 -7.44 7.42
CA GLN A 255 -15.19 -8.14 6.16
C GLN A 255 -16.46 -7.64 5.46
N TYR A 256 -16.43 -7.60 4.15
CA TYR A 256 -17.57 -7.24 3.32
C TYR A 256 -18.07 -8.46 2.51
N PRO A 257 -19.36 -8.57 2.21
CA PRO A 257 -20.45 -7.63 2.55
C PRO A 257 -21.09 -7.88 3.93
N THR A 258 -20.58 -8.84 4.72
CA THR A 258 -21.19 -9.30 5.98
C THR A 258 -21.05 -8.32 7.13
N ASN A 259 -20.12 -7.38 7.06
CA ASN A 259 -19.70 -6.49 8.15
C ASN A 259 -19.20 -7.21 9.41
N THR A 260 -18.78 -8.46 9.27
CA THR A 260 -18.24 -9.26 10.37
C THR A 260 -16.82 -8.83 10.72
N LEU A 261 -16.53 -8.71 12.01
CA LEU A 261 -15.18 -8.44 12.49
C LEU A 261 -14.39 -9.73 12.62
N VAL A 262 -13.18 -9.76 12.06
CA VAL A 262 -12.26 -10.90 12.10
C VAL A 262 -10.84 -10.45 12.40
N GLN A 263 -10.02 -11.39 12.86
CA GLN A 263 -8.59 -11.17 13.00
C GLN A 263 -7.88 -11.42 11.67
N SER A 264 -6.95 -10.55 11.34
CA SER A 264 -6.11 -10.64 10.13
C SER A 264 -4.64 -10.47 10.49
N VAL A 265 -3.76 -11.04 9.68
CA VAL A 265 -2.31 -10.89 9.77
C VAL A 265 -1.73 -10.70 8.37
N GLY A 266 -0.66 -9.95 8.25
CA GLY A 266 0.02 -9.77 6.97
C GLY A 266 1.03 -8.62 6.98
N THR A 267 2.04 -8.70 6.13
CA THR A 267 2.96 -7.59 5.84
C THR A 267 2.22 -6.40 5.22
N SER A 268 1.04 -6.63 4.64
CA SER A 268 0.12 -5.59 4.16
C SER A 268 -0.39 -4.66 5.27
N SER A 269 -0.33 -5.11 6.54
CA SER A 269 -0.58 -4.25 7.71
C SER A 269 0.68 -3.51 8.15
N SER A 270 1.86 -4.11 7.99
CA SER A 270 3.13 -3.53 8.41
C SER A 270 3.53 -2.32 7.55
N ALA A 271 3.33 -2.38 6.23
CA ALA A 271 3.72 -1.32 5.31
C ALA A 271 3.01 0.02 5.58
N PRO A 272 1.67 0.08 5.74
CA PRO A 272 0.97 1.33 6.07
C PRO A 272 1.33 1.86 7.47
N ILE A 273 1.66 0.99 8.44
CA ILE A 273 2.14 1.43 9.74
C ILE A 273 3.46 2.21 9.60
N VAL A 274 4.42 1.70 8.81
CA VAL A 274 5.68 2.41 8.55
C VAL A 274 5.45 3.68 7.73
N ALA A 275 4.53 3.68 6.75
CA ALA A 275 4.12 4.89 6.04
C ALA A 275 3.60 5.97 7.02
N GLY A 276 2.80 5.58 8.00
CA GLY A 276 2.35 6.46 9.07
C GLY A 276 3.48 7.02 9.92
N PHE A 277 4.50 6.22 10.25
CA PHE A 277 5.67 6.73 11.00
C PHE A 277 6.49 7.74 10.19
N LEU A 278 6.66 7.49 8.90
CA LEU A 278 7.28 8.45 7.99
C LEU A 278 6.44 9.73 7.86
N ALA A 279 5.12 9.64 7.89
CA ALA A 279 4.24 10.80 7.88
C ALA A 279 4.34 11.61 9.19
N MET A 280 4.44 10.97 10.35
CA MET A 280 4.74 11.67 11.61
C MET A 280 6.09 12.39 11.53
N ALA A 281 7.11 11.74 10.96
CA ALA A 281 8.43 12.34 10.80
C ALA A 281 8.39 13.53 9.82
N ARG A 282 7.68 13.42 8.70
CA ARG A 282 7.46 14.50 7.74
C ARG A 282 6.75 15.70 8.36
N GLN A 283 5.72 15.44 9.19
CA GLN A 283 5.02 16.48 9.94
C GLN A 283 5.96 17.20 10.91
N LYS A 284 6.77 16.45 11.64
CA LYS A 284 7.64 17.00 12.68
C LYS A 284 8.84 17.75 12.10
N TRP A 285 9.39 17.23 11.01
CA TRP A 285 10.58 17.77 10.34
C TRP A 285 10.26 18.12 8.89
N PRO A 286 9.51 19.20 8.65
CA PRO A 286 9.06 19.56 7.30
C PRO A 286 10.22 19.91 6.35
N ASP A 287 11.34 20.39 6.88
CA ASP A 287 12.53 20.77 6.11
C ASP A 287 13.48 19.60 5.83
N ALA A 288 13.26 18.43 6.46
CA ALA A 288 14.08 17.26 6.20
C ALA A 288 13.83 16.71 4.80
N THR A 289 14.90 16.38 4.08
CA THR A 289 14.77 15.72 2.79
C THR A 289 14.25 14.30 2.95
N SER A 290 13.72 13.71 1.88
CA SER A 290 13.28 12.32 1.89
C SER A 290 14.43 11.36 2.21
N ASN A 291 15.63 11.65 1.71
CA ASN A 291 16.82 10.86 2.04
C ASN A 291 17.13 10.91 3.54
N GLN A 292 17.05 12.09 4.16
CA GLN A 292 17.24 12.24 5.60
C GLN A 292 16.16 11.50 6.41
N LEU A 293 14.92 11.43 5.93
CA LEU A 293 13.86 10.65 6.57
C LEU A 293 14.10 9.13 6.40
N LEU A 294 14.64 8.68 5.27
CA LEU A 294 15.07 7.30 5.09
C LEU A 294 16.26 6.96 5.98
N GLN A 295 17.25 7.86 6.09
CA GLN A 295 18.36 7.71 7.05
C GLN A 295 17.83 7.62 8.49
N LEU A 296 16.89 8.51 8.85
CA LEU A 296 16.24 8.48 10.15
C LEU A 296 15.60 7.10 10.41
N LEU A 297 14.83 6.59 9.47
CA LEU A 297 14.19 5.28 9.59
C LEU A 297 15.21 4.17 9.86
N VAL A 298 16.25 4.05 9.03
CA VAL A 298 17.20 2.93 9.14
C VAL A 298 18.11 3.00 10.38
N HIS A 299 18.35 4.21 10.90
CA HIS A 299 19.21 4.41 12.09
C HIS A 299 18.46 4.43 13.41
N THR A 300 17.11 4.43 13.41
CA THR A 300 16.32 4.50 14.64
C THR A 300 15.47 3.25 14.91
N THR A 301 15.70 2.18 14.16
CA THR A 301 15.06 0.88 14.38
C THR A 301 15.52 0.22 15.66
N VAL A 302 14.68 -0.63 16.22
CA VAL A 302 15.07 -1.54 17.32
C VAL A 302 15.71 -2.78 16.71
N ASN A 303 17.01 -2.92 16.88
CA ASN A 303 17.79 -4.03 16.36
C ASN A 303 18.86 -4.46 17.38
N PRO A 304 18.56 -5.43 18.24
CA PRO A 304 19.49 -5.88 19.28
C PRO A 304 20.77 -6.53 18.74
N ASP A 305 20.70 -7.11 17.53
CA ASP A 305 21.84 -7.80 16.90
C ASP A 305 22.74 -6.84 16.11
N GLY A 306 22.25 -5.64 15.81
CA GLY A 306 22.93 -4.63 15.01
C GLY A 306 23.02 -4.98 13.52
N GLY A 307 23.23 -3.97 12.68
CA GLY A 307 23.38 -4.12 11.25
C GLY A 307 22.09 -4.54 10.51
N TRP A 308 22.22 -4.79 9.23
CA TRP A 308 21.11 -5.23 8.38
C TRP A 308 21.05 -6.77 8.30
N ASN A 309 19.84 -7.31 8.25
CA ASN A 309 19.59 -8.72 7.93
C ASN A 309 18.38 -8.87 6.98
N GLN A 310 18.34 -9.98 6.26
CA GLN A 310 17.29 -10.21 5.24
C GLN A 310 15.87 -10.37 5.79
N TYR A 311 15.68 -10.59 7.10
CA TYR A 311 14.38 -10.89 7.70
C TYR A 311 13.67 -9.66 8.25
N THR A 312 14.41 -8.76 8.87
CA THR A 312 13.88 -7.54 9.50
C THR A 312 14.58 -6.27 9.01
N GLY A 313 15.41 -6.39 7.98
CA GLY A 313 16.17 -5.28 7.46
C GLY A 313 17.11 -4.69 8.53
N TYR A 314 17.04 -3.38 8.71
CA TYR A 314 17.77 -2.66 9.77
C TYR A 314 17.17 -2.86 11.17
N GLY A 315 16.00 -3.52 11.29
CA GLY A 315 15.32 -3.82 12.55
C GLY A 315 13.84 -3.39 12.54
N VAL A 316 13.21 -3.45 13.71
CA VAL A 316 11.80 -3.06 13.88
C VAL A 316 11.69 -1.54 13.96
N ALA A 317 10.84 -0.94 13.13
CA ALA A 317 10.60 0.50 13.11
C ALA A 317 10.09 1.00 14.47
N SER A 318 10.65 2.11 14.95
CA SER A 318 10.32 2.70 16.26
C SER A 318 9.92 4.17 16.10
N PRO A 319 8.61 4.49 16.11
CA PRO A 319 8.16 5.86 15.99
C PRO A 319 8.66 6.72 17.16
N ALA A 320 8.80 6.16 18.37
CA ALA A 320 9.31 6.87 19.54
C ALA A 320 10.75 7.34 19.32
N THR A 321 11.63 6.47 18.81
CA THR A 321 13.03 6.84 18.53
C THR A 321 13.11 7.80 17.34
N MET A 322 12.34 7.56 16.26
CA MET A 322 12.25 8.48 15.13
C MET A 322 11.86 9.89 15.55
N MET A 323 10.82 10.03 16.41
CA MET A 323 10.35 11.32 16.87
C MET A 323 11.31 12.01 17.87
N ASN A 324 12.31 11.33 18.41
CA ASN A 324 13.28 11.90 19.34
C ASN A 324 14.67 12.13 18.70
N THR A 325 14.81 11.83 17.41
CA THR A 325 16.09 11.95 16.70
C THR A 325 15.96 12.99 15.58
N ASP A 326 16.84 14.00 15.57
CA ASP A 326 16.84 15.04 14.53
C ASP A 326 17.43 14.48 13.22
N PRO A 327 16.67 14.43 12.11
CA PRO A 327 17.15 13.92 10.84
C PRO A 327 18.24 14.80 10.19
N SER A 328 18.39 16.05 10.60
CA SER A 328 19.40 16.96 10.02
C SER A 328 20.85 16.52 10.32
N GLN A 329 21.04 15.64 11.30
CA GLN A 329 22.35 15.04 11.59
C GLN A 329 22.80 14.03 10.53
N TYR A 330 21.90 13.55 9.70
CA TYR A 330 22.20 12.57 8.66
C TYR A 330 22.47 13.23 7.31
N PRO A 331 23.33 12.62 6.48
CA PRO A 331 23.58 13.12 5.13
C PRO A 331 22.33 13.04 4.26
N ASP A 332 22.20 13.94 3.30
CA ASP A 332 21.17 13.88 2.26
C ASP A 332 21.56 12.89 1.15
N VAL A 333 21.65 11.61 1.55
CA VAL A 333 22.00 10.49 0.67
C VAL A 333 21.01 9.36 0.94
N ASN A 334 20.43 8.81 -0.14
CA ASN A 334 19.48 7.72 -0.03
C ASN A 334 20.19 6.43 0.47
N PRO A 335 19.87 5.93 1.69
CA PRO A 335 20.50 4.70 2.21
C PRO A 335 20.00 3.43 1.50
N LEU A 336 18.98 3.54 0.65
CA LEU A 336 18.37 2.45 -0.11
C LEU A 336 18.65 2.56 -1.62
N ALA A 337 19.62 3.38 -2.02
CA ALA A 337 19.98 3.57 -3.43
C ALA A 337 20.51 2.31 -4.09
N ASP A 338 21.20 1.47 -3.31
CA ASP A 338 21.67 0.16 -3.75
C ASP A 338 21.31 -0.88 -2.68
N LYS A 339 20.43 -1.79 -3.03
CA LYS A 339 20.03 -2.93 -2.19
C LYS A 339 20.75 -4.23 -2.58
N GLY A 340 21.65 -4.16 -3.55
CA GLY A 340 22.32 -5.32 -4.15
C GLY A 340 21.39 -6.08 -5.11
N GLY A 341 21.91 -7.18 -5.67
CA GLY A 341 21.12 -8.04 -6.56
C GLY A 341 20.66 -7.40 -7.87
N GLY A 342 21.23 -6.24 -8.26
CA GLY A 342 20.82 -5.52 -9.47
C GLY A 342 19.57 -4.66 -9.27
N SER A 343 19.27 -4.24 -8.03
CA SER A 343 18.13 -3.36 -7.76
C SER A 343 18.22 -2.06 -8.58
N SER A 344 17.07 -1.57 -9.01
CA SER A 344 16.90 -0.38 -9.86
C SER A 344 15.76 0.51 -9.27
N PRO A 345 15.69 1.82 -9.60
CA PRO A 345 16.65 2.57 -10.39
C PRO A 345 17.98 2.80 -9.66
N THR A 346 19.08 2.72 -10.40
CA THR A 346 20.41 3.10 -9.89
C THR A 346 20.53 4.64 -9.76
N PRO A 347 21.50 5.17 -9.02
CA PRO A 347 21.77 6.61 -9.01
C PRO A 347 21.98 7.21 -10.41
N GLU A 348 22.60 6.46 -11.32
CA GLU A 348 22.82 6.87 -12.70
C GLU A 348 21.51 6.91 -13.50
N GLU A 349 20.60 5.95 -13.30
CA GLU A 349 19.27 5.94 -13.91
C GLU A 349 18.43 7.10 -13.39
N ILE A 350 18.46 7.40 -12.09
CA ILE A 350 17.79 8.59 -11.53
C ILE A 350 18.35 9.86 -12.17
N ALA A 351 19.68 9.95 -12.37
CA ALA A 351 20.29 11.08 -13.05
C ALA A 351 19.84 11.19 -14.53
N GLN A 352 19.68 10.07 -15.24
CA GLN A 352 19.13 10.06 -16.60
C GLN A 352 17.69 10.60 -16.65
N TYR A 353 16.86 10.22 -15.69
CA TYR A 353 15.51 10.76 -15.58
C TYR A 353 15.56 12.30 -15.31
N VAL A 354 16.34 12.75 -14.34
CA VAL A 354 16.47 14.18 -13.97
C VAL A 354 17.06 14.99 -15.12
N ASP A 355 18.04 14.45 -15.84
CA ASP A 355 18.63 15.07 -17.02
C ASP A 355 17.68 15.11 -18.24
N GLY A 356 16.55 14.42 -18.18
CA GLY A 356 15.56 14.41 -19.25
C GLY A 356 16.03 13.68 -20.51
N VAL A 357 16.90 12.68 -20.39
CA VAL A 357 17.40 11.91 -21.53
C VAL A 357 16.63 10.61 -21.79
N VAL A 358 15.73 10.23 -20.87
CA VAL A 358 14.86 9.06 -21.03
C VAL A 358 13.83 9.32 -22.13
N PRO A 359 13.62 8.38 -23.07
CA PRO A 359 12.61 8.53 -24.11
C PRO A 359 11.21 8.78 -23.51
N PRO A 360 10.50 9.83 -23.95
CA PRO A 360 9.15 10.14 -23.42
C PRO A 360 8.14 8.99 -23.57
N ALA A 361 8.37 8.06 -24.51
CA ALA A 361 7.53 6.88 -24.69
C ALA A 361 7.56 5.95 -23.48
N GLU A 362 8.61 5.98 -22.66
CA GLU A 362 8.76 5.19 -21.45
C GLU A 362 8.19 5.92 -20.21
N ILE A 363 7.86 7.20 -20.33
CA ILE A 363 7.33 8.03 -19.24
C ILE A 363 5.80 7.97 -19.27
N VAL A 364 5.19 7.51 -18.20
CA VAL A 364 3.74 7.31 -18.10
C VAL A 364 3.14 8.33 -17.14
N PHE A 365 2.19 9.13 -17.62
CA PHE A 365 1.43 10.11 -16.80
C PHE A 365 2.25 11.04 -15.90
N ASP A 366 3.49 11.33 -16.27
CA ASP A 366 4.32 12.30 -15.57
C ASP A 366 4.08 13.71 -16.13
N ASN A 367 3.48 14.59 -15.32
CA ASN A 367 3.18 15.98 -15.68
C ASN A 367 4.38 16.92 -15.53
N SER A 368 5.49 16.43 -14.99
CA SER A 368 6.69 17.24 -14.71
C SER A 368 7.87 16.92 -15.64
N TYR A 369 7.77 15.84 -16.45
CA TYR A 369 8.90 15.37 -17.24
C TYR A 369 9.24 16.34 -18.38
N THR A 370 10.50 16.75 -18.45
CA THR A 370 11.04 17.62 -19.50
C THR A 370 12.11 16.87 -20.27
N TYR A 371 11.81 16.49 -21.54
CA TYR A 371 12.79 15.85 -22.40
C TYR A 371 13.88 16.83 -22.85
N ARG A 372 15.12 16.43 -22.71
CA ARG A 372 16.33 17.21 -23.07
C ARG A 372 17.30 16.38 -23.89
N GLY A 373 16.87 15.20 -24.37
CA GLY A 373 17.67 14.34 -25.21
C GLY A 373 17.89 14.91 -26.61
N LEU A 374 18.70 14.20 -27.41
CA LEU A 374 19.09 14.65 -28.76
C LEU A 374 18.22 14.09 -29.88
N ASP A 375 17.40 13.05 -29.57
CA ASP A 375 16.54 12.41 -30.55
C ASP A 375 15.13 12.97 -30.48
N GLU A 376 14.85 13.95 -31.33
CA GLU A 376 13.54 14.59 -31.40
C GLU A 376 12.45 13.69 -32.01
N SER A 377 12.82 12.60 -32.71
CA SER A 377 11.85 11.69 -33.33
C SER A 377 11.01 10.93 -32.31
N VAL A 378 11.47 10.79 -31.06
CA VAL A 378 10.76 10.13 -29.98
C VAL A 378 9.62 10.98 -29.40
N LEU A 379 9.58 12.28 -29.68
CA LEU A 379 8.57 13.20 -29.10
C LEU A 379 7.14 12.89 -29.57
N GLY A 380 6.97 12.28 -30.76
CA GLY A 380 5.66 11.89 -31.27
C GLY A 380 5.16 10.54 -30.80
N ALA A 381 6.00 9.75 -30.14
CA ALA A 381 5.71 8.37 -29.75
C ALA A 381 5.59 8.24 -28.22
N THR A 382 4.95 9.19 -27.58
CA THR A 382 4.82 9.19 -26.11
C THR A 382 3.53 8.55 -25.64
N THR A 383 3.61 7.82 -24.52
CA THR A 383 2.45 7.35 -23.74
C THR A 383 2.02 8.38 -22.68
N ASN A 384 2.82 9.42 -22.48
CA ASN A 384 2.52 10.49 -21.56
C ASN A 384 1.47 11.45 -22.17
N PRO A 385 0.27 11.61 -21.59
CA PRO A 385 -0.76 12.51 -22.10
C PRO A 385 -0.44 14.01 -21.89
N TYR A 386 0.55 14.32 -21.04
CA TYR A 386 0.97 15.68 -20.78
C TYR A 386 1.88 16.18 -21.91
N PRO A 387 1.80 17.47 -22.25
CA PRO A 387 2.69 18.03 -23.24
C PRO A 387 4.16 17.79 -22.87
N THR A 388 4.91 17.21 -23.79
CA THR A 388 6.36 17.06 -23.60
C THR A 388 7.03 18.41 -23.73
N HIS A 389 7.67 18.88 -22.67
CA HIS A 389 8.42 20.13 -22.67
C HIS A 389 9.83 19.85 -23.14
N LEU A 390 10.30 20.65 -24.10
CA LEU A 390 11.71 20.66 -24.48
C LEU A 390 12.48 21.54 -23.53
N GLY A 391 13.40 20.97 -22.79
CA GLY A 391 14.30 21.70 -21.90
C GLY A 391 15.63 22.02 -22.56
N THR A 392 16.37 22.95 -21.97
CA THR A 392 17.75 23.20 -22.32
C THR A 392 18.69 22.38 -21.43
N SER A 393 19.61 21.64 -22.04
CA SER A 393 20.72 21.02 -21.32
C SER A 393 22.01 21.17 -22.11
N PRO A 394 23.18 21.06 -21.47
CA PRO A 394 24.43 21.03 -22.19
C PRO A 394 24.48 19.94 -23.27
N ARG A 395 23.78 18.82 -23.05
CA ARG A 395 23.69 17.70 -24.03
C ARG A 395 22.84 18.08 -25.24
N TYR A 396 21.77 18.86 -25.04
CA TYR A 396 20.89 19.33 -26.12
C TYR A 396 21.60 20.37 -27.00
N HIS A 397 22.50 21.19 -26.44
CA HIS A 397 23.27 22.20 -27.14
C HIS A 397 24.63 21.75 -27.63
N ALA A 398 25.03 20.50 -27.36
CA ALA A 398 26.31 19.91 -27.78
C ALA A 398 26.31 19.36 -29.22
N LYS A 399 25.30 19.74 -30.06
CA LYS A 399 25.24 19.39 -31.49
C LYS A 399 26.23 20.22 -32.31
#